data_af728f93af66678fcc1f188dcaa23738
#
_entry.id   af728f93af66678fcc1f188dcaa23738
#
_cell.length_a   1.000
_cell.length_b   1.000
_cell.length_c   1.000
_cell.angle_alpha   90.00
_cell.angle_beta   90.00
_cell.angle_gamma   90.00
#
_symmetry.space_group_name_H-M   'P 1'
#
loop_
_entity.id
_entity.type
_entity.pdbx_description
1 polymer ?
#
loop_
_entity_poly.entity_id
_entity_poly.type
_entity_poly.pdbx_seq_one_letter_code
_entity_poly.pdbx_strand_id
1 'polypeptide(L)'
;NILRNATSNSLLILDEIGRGTSTFDGLSIAWAVIEHIADKKLLGAKTLFATHYHELTELEGTMEGVNNYCIAVKEKGDDIVFLRKIVKGGADKSYGIQVAKLAGVPESVISRAKELVEELSQADISVKAKAIAEESQAKAKQKTKPKTYDEVDLEQISLFDTVKDDDVVKELQELDISNMTPMDAMNTLYRLQNKLKNRW
;
A
#
# COMPACT_ATOMS: atom_id res chain seq x y z
N ASN A 1 -20.15 -12.00 -7.23
CA ASN A 1 -20.92 -13.19 -7.65
C ASN A 1 -20.21 -14.48 -7.25
N ILE A 2 -18.90 -14.63 -7.54
CA ILE A 2 -18.11 -15.82 -7.20
C ILE A 2 -18.19 -16.11 -5.69
N LEU A 3 -17.83 -15.15 -4.83
CA LEU A 3 -17.81 -15.32 -3.37
C LEU A 3 -19.19 -15.65 -2.76
N ARG A 4 -20.29 -15.23 -3.42
CA ARG A 4 -21.65 -15.52 -2.96
C ARG A 4 -22.12 -16.93 -3.29
N ASN A 5 -21.59 -17.51 -4.36
CA ASN A 5 -22.08 -18.77 -4.91
C ASN A 5 -21.09 -19.93 -4.82
N ALA A 6 -19.83 -19.65 -4.48
CA ALA A 6 -18.81 -20.68 -4.32
C ALA A 6 -19.08 -21.53 -3.07
N THR A 7 -18.65 -22.78 -3.13
CA THR A 7 -18.69 -23.73 -2.02
C THR A 7 -17.28 -24.30 -1.79
N SER A 8 -17.09 -25.04 -0.72
CA SER A 8 -15.82 -25.74 -0.42
C SER A 8 -15.38 -26.73 -1.52
N ASN A 9 -16.29 -27.15 -2.39
CA ASN A 9 -16.01 -28.03 -3.54
C ASN A 9 -15.68 -27.25 -4.83
N SER A 10 -15.71 -25.92 -4.78
CA SER A 10 -15.39 -25.07 -5.93
C SER A 10 -13.89 -25.00 -6.17
N LEU A 11 -13.50 -24.80 -7.43
CA LEU A 11 -12.20 -24.32 -7.84
C LEU A 11 -12.36 -22.88 -8.34
N LEU A 12 -11.71 -21.95 -7.66
CA LEU A 12 -11.74 -20.52 -8.02
C LEU A 12 -10.46 -20.15 -8.77
N ILE A 13 -10.62 -19.35 -9.82
CA ILE A 13 -9.50 -18.74 -10.54
C ILE A 13 -9.75 -17.23 -10.49
N LEU A 14 -8.92 -16.54 -9.71
CA LEU A 14 -9.02 -15.10 -9.49
C LEU A 14 -7.74 -14.44 -10.02
N ASP A 15 -7.92 -13.42 -10.84
CA ASP A 15 -6.84 -12.72 -11.51
C ASP A 15 -6.97 -11.22 -11.28
N GLU A 16 -5.88 -10.59 -10.80
CA GLU A 16 -5.74 -9.15 -10.60
C GLU A 16 -6.87 -8.51 -9.77
N ILE A 17 -7.32 -9.20 -8.71
CA ILE A 17 -8.34 -8.66 -7.79
C ILE A 17 -7.79 -7.41 -7.10
N GLY A 18 -8.61 -6.35 -7.04
CA GLY A 18 -8.23 -5.07 -6.44
C GLY A 18 -7.58 -4.09 -7.42
N ARG A 19 -7.43 -4.47 -8.72
CA ARG A 19 -6.90 -3.56 -9.74
C ARG A 19 -7.93 -2.50 -10.15
N GLY A 20 -7.47 -1.26 -10.43
CA GLY A 20 -8.33 -0.16 -10.91
C GLY A 20 -8.84 0.77 -9.81
N THR A 21 -8.34 0.64 -8.59
CA THR A 21 -8.55 1.58 -7.49
C THR A 21 -7.19 1.98 -6.87
N SER A 22 -7.20 2.72 -5.75
CA SER A 22 -5.97 3.04 -5.03
C SER A 22 -5.24 1.77 -4.58
N THR A 23 -3.91 1.82 -4.46
CA THR A 23 -3.10 0.65 -4.08
C THR A 23 -3.57 0.05 -2.76
N PHE A 24 -3.84 0.89 -1.75
CA PHE A 24 -4.29 0.42 -0.43
C PHE A 24 -5.69 -0.20 -0.45
N ASP A 25 -6.64 0.41 -1.17
CA ASP A 25 -7.99 -0.17 -1.31
C ASP A 25 -7.93 -1.50 -2.03
N GLY A 26 -7.18 -1.57 -3.13
CA GLY A 26 -7.01 -2.78 -3.92
C GLY A 26 -6.36 -3.90 -3.12
N LEU A 27 -5.26 -3.62 -2.41
CA LEU A 27 -4.58 -4.56 -1.53
C LEU A 27 -5.51 -5.05 -0.40
N SER A 28 -6.23 -4.15 0.25
CA SER A 28 -7.15 -4.49 1.34
C SER A 28 -8.28 -5.40 0.87
N ILE A 29 -8.83 -5.14 -0.31
CA ILE A 29 -9.87 -6.00 -0.93
C ILE A 29 -9.28 -7.37 -1.26
N ALA A 30 -8.11 -7.42 -1.90
CA ALA A 30 -7.46 -8.68 -2.28
C ALA A 30 -7.12 -9.52 -1.04
N TRP A 31 -6.59 -8.90 0.00
CA TRP A 31 -6.29 -9.53 1.28
C TRP A 31 -7.53 -10.15 1.92
N ALA A 32 -8.59 -9.35 2.10
CA ALA A 32 -9.85 -9.81 2.70
C ALA A 32 -10.51 -10.94 1.89
N VAL A 33 -10.38 -10.92 0.56
CA VAL A 33 -10.86 -12.00 -0.32
C VAL A 33 -10.09 -13.30 -0.06
N ILE A 34 -8.76 -13.23 0.07
CA ILE A 34 -7.93 -14.42 0.36
C ILE A 34 -8.30 -14.98 1.74
N GLU A 35 -8.40 -14.12 2.77
CA GLU A 35 -8.81 -14.55 4.12
C GLU A 35 -10.17 -15.26 4.10
N HIS A 36 -11.15 -14.67 3.43
CA HIS A 36 -12.50 -15.25 3.32
C HIS A 36 -12.48 -16.63 2.63
N ILE A 37 -11.68 -16.79 1.58
CA ILE A 37 -11.61 -18.04 0.83
C ILE A 37 -10.83 -19.11 1.59
N ALA A 38 -9.75 -18.74 2.26
CA ALA A 38 -8.87 -19.68 2.97
C ALA A 38 -9.50 -20.20 4.28
N ASP A 39 -10.39 -19.42 4.91
CA ASP A 39 -11.10 -19.86 6.09
C ASP A 39 -12.09 -21.00 5.77
N LYS A 40 -11.77 -22.21 6.25
CA LYS A 40 -12.60 -23.40 6.06
C LYS A 40 -14.00 -23.27 6.68
N LYS A 41 -14.21 -22.36 7.62
CA LYS A 41 -15.52 -22.11 8.25
C LYS A 41 -16.39 -21.20 7.39
N LEU A 42 -15.77 -20.33 6.58
CA LEU A 42 -16.47 -19.41 5.69
C LEU A 42 -16.66 -20.03 4.31
N LEU A 43 -15.57 -20.46 3.65
CA LEU A 43 -15.63 -21.00 2.29
C LEU A 43 -14.74 -22.25 2.12
N GLY A 44 -13.44 -22.15 2.32
CA GLY A 44 -12.50 -23.26 2.19
C GLY A 44 -12.35 -23.80 0.77
N ALA A 45 -12.58 -22.98 -0.25
CA ALA A 45 -12.51 -23.39 -1.66
C ALA A 45 -11.05 -23.47 -2.15
N LYS A 46 -10.77 -24.40 -3.08
CA LYS A 46 -9.49 -24.47 -3.79
C LYS A 46 -9.39 -23.26 -4.72
N THR A 47 -8.26 -22.54 -4.65
CA THR A 47 -8.13 -21.26 -5.36
C THR A 47 -6.76 -21.10 -5.99
N LEU A 48 -6.73 -20.61 -7.23
CA LEU A 48 -5.57 -20.01 -7.87
C LEU A 48 -5.80 -18.49 -7.87
N PHE A 49 -4.90 -17.75 -7.22
CA PHE A 49 -5.00 -16.31 -7.06
C PHE A 49 -3.78 -15.65 -7.70
N ALA A 50 -3.95 -15.02 -8.85
CA ALA A 50 -2.88 -14.26 -9.50
C ALA A 50 -2.97 -12.79 -9.07
N THR A 51 -1.83 -12.21 -8.68
CA THR A 51 -1.76 -10.84 -8.19
C THR A 51 -0.37 -10.23 -8.41
N HIS A 52 -0.32 -8.91 -8.40
CA HIS A 52 0.92 -8.12 -8.40
C HIS A 52 1.25 -7.53 -7.01
N TYR A 53 0.41 -7.77 -6.00
CA TYR A 53 0.65 -7.32 -4.63
C TYR A 53 1.65 -8.24 -3.93
N HIS A 54 2.90 -7.78 -3.77
CA HIS A 54 3.96 -8.53 -3.10
C HIS A 54 3.64 -8.75 -1.61
N GLU A 55 2.92 -7.83 -0.99
CA GLU A 55 2.52 -7.88 0.41
C GLU A 55 1.68 -9.13 0.75
N LEU A 56 0.94 -9.66 -0.23
CA LEU A 56 0.15 -10.86 -0.05
C LEU A 56 1.00 -12.14 0.10
N THR A 57 2.28 -12.09 -0.20
CA THR A 57 3.20 -13.22 0.02
C THR A 57 3.38 -13.55 1.51
N GLU A 58 3.20 -12.57 2.39
CA GLU A 58 3.26 -12.75 3.84
C GLU A 58 2.17 -13.69 4.40
N LEU A 59 1.10 -13.90 3.62
CA LEU A 59 0.00 -14.77 4.03
C LEU A 59 0.40 -16.25 4.13
N GLU A 60 1.41 -16.73 3.40
CA GLU A 60 1.90 -18.10 3.50
C GLU A 60 2.40 -18.43 4.91
N GLY A 61 3.01 -17.46 5.60
CA GLY A 61 3.51 -17.66 6.96
C GLY A 61 2.45 -17.55 8.06
N THR A 62 1.31 -16.94 7.76
CA THR A 62 0.28 -16.57 8.74
C THR A 62 -1.01 -17.34 8.59
N MET A 63 -1.30 -17.88 7.40
CA MET A 63 -2.54 -18.56 7.08
C MET A 63 -2.32 -19.99 6.63
N GLU A 64 -3.01 -20.94 7.29
CA GLU A 64 -2.98 -22.34 6.89
C GLU A 64 -3.61 -22.53 5.49
N GLY A 65 -2.91 -23.27 4.62
CA GLY A 65 -3.40 -23.59 3.28
C GLY A 65 -3.08 -22.56 2.20
N VAL A 66 -2.48 -21.43 2.55
CA VAL A 66 -1.94 -20.45 1.59
C VAL A 66 -0.50 -20.83 1.23
N ASN A 67 -0.20 -20.88 -0.07
CA ASN A 67 1.13 -21.16 -0.59
C ASN A 67 1.47 -20.19 -1.71
N ASN A 68 2.69 -19.68 -1.71
CA ASN A 68 3.20 -18.76 -2.72
C ASN A 68 3.89 -19.51 -3.85
N TYR A 69 3.63 -19.03 -5.05
CA TYR A 69 4.30 -19.48 -6.27
C TYR A 69 4.60 -18.27 -7.15
N CYS A 70 5.70 -18.31 -7.89
CA CYS A 70 6.03 -17.27 -8.86
C CYS A 70 6.53 -17.88 -10.18
N ILE A 71 6.56 -17.05 -11.21
CA ILE A 71 7.17 -17.42 -12.50
C ILE A 71 8.69 -17.32 -12.37
N ALA A 72 9.39 -18.40 -12.69
CA ALA A 72 10.84 -18.41 -12.69
C ALA A 72 11.40 -17.50 -13.78
N VAL A 73 12.30 -16.59 -13.37
CA VAL A 73 12.97 -15.62 -14.24
C VAL A 73 14.48 -15.85 -14.14
N LYS A 74 15.16 -15.80 -15.29
CA LYS A 74 16.61 -15.81 -15.35
C LYS A 74 17.10 -14.40 -15.69
N GLU A 75 17.86 -13.81 -14.77
CA GLU A 75 18.52 -12.51 -14.98
C GLU A 75 19.82 -12.72 -15.79
N LYS A 76 20.06 -11.84 -16.77
CA LYS A 76 21.29 -11.81 -17.56
C LYS A 76 21.71 -10.34 -17.72
N GLY A 77 22.45 -9.83 -16.72
CA GLY A 77 22.74 -8.40 -16.62
C GLY A 77 21.44 -7.61 -16.45
N ASP A 78 21.23 -6.61 -17.31
CA ASP A 78 20.00 -5.78 -17.33
C ASP A 78 18.80 -6.45 -18.03
N ASP A 79 19.01 -7.62 -18.64
CA ASP A 79 17.96 -8.32 -19.37
C ASP A 79 17.40 -9.49 -18.55
N ILE A 80 16.15 -9.85 -18.83
CA ILE A 80 15.47 -10.95 -18.19
C ILE A 80 14.93 -11.94 -19.22
N VAL A 81 14.87 -13.20 -18.81
CA VAL A 81 14.24 -14.28 -19.60
C VAL A 81 13.23 -14.99 -18.70
N PHE A 82 11.96 -14.96 -19.07
CA PHE A 82 10.92 -15.74 -18.41
C PHE A 82 11.06 -17.23 -18.79
N LEU A 83 11.31 -18.07 -17.80
CA LEU A 83 11.51 -19.50 -18.03
C LEU A 83 10.20 -20.27 -18.23
N ARG A 84 9.04 -19.58 -18.08
CA ARG A 84 7.70 -20.18 -18.20
C ARG A 84 7.50 -21.40 -17.29
N LYS A 85 8.12 -21.37 -16.12
CA LYS A 85 7.98 -22.38 -15.07
C LYS A 85 7.46 -21.73 -13.82
N ILE A 86 6.49 -22.37 -13.17
CA ILE A 86 6.00 -21.98 -11.86
C ILE A 86 6.89 -22.67 -10.82
N VAL A 87 7.42 -21.91 -9.87
CA VAL A 87 8.25 -22.38 -8.78
C VAL A 87 7.67 -21.95 -7.45
N LYS A 88 7.94 -22.69 -6.39
CA LYS A 88 7.50 -22.35 -5.04
C LYS A 88 8.24 -21.12 -4.52
N GLY A 89 7.52 -20.23 -3.84
CA GLY A 89 8.01 -18.99 -3.24
C GLY A 89 7.37 -17.75 -3.84
N GLY A 90 7.49 -16.62 -3.14
CA GLY A 90 7.08 -15.30 -3.62
C GLY A 90 8.08 -14.73 -4.64
N ALA A 91 7.66 -13.72 -5.38
CA ALA A 91 8.57 -12.92 -6.20
C ALA A 91 9.12 -11.77 -5.37
N ASP A 92 10.44 -11.75 -5.15
CA ASP A 92 11.10 -10.71 -4.34
C ASP A 92 11.32 -9.41 -5.11
N LYS A 93 11.20 -9.45 -6.44
CA LYS A 93 11.49 -8.31 -7.32
C LYS A 93 10.40 -8.11 -8.35
N SER A 94 10.12 -6.85 -8.65
CA SER A 94 9.32 -6.45 -9.81
C SER A 94 10.21 -6.33 -11.04
N TYR A 95 9.73 -6.83 -12.18
CA TYR A 95 10.42 -6.78 -13.47
C TYR A 95 9.73 -5.83 -14.48
N GLY A 96 8.87 -4.90 -13.99
CA GLY A 96 8.11 -4.01 -14.85
C GLY A 96 8.95 -3.18 -15.80
N ILE A 97 10.08 -2.63 -15.35
CA ILE A 97 10.99 -1.82 -16.17
C ILE A 97 11.67 -2.68 -17.24
N GLN A 98 12.09 -3.90 -16.89
CA GLN A 98 12.70 -4.85 -17.84
C GLN A 98 11.69 -5.28 -18.90
N VAL A 99 10.44 -5.53 -18.50
CA VAL A 99 9.34 -5.85 -19.42
C VAL A 99 9.04 -4.69 -20.34
N ALA A 100 9.02 -3.45 -19.83
CA ALA A 100 8.85 -2.25 -20.65
C ALA A 100 9.97 -2.11 -21.69
N LYS A 101 11.23 -2.39 -21.33
CA LYS A 101 12.36 -2.42 -22.25
C LYS A 101 12.15 -3.49 -23.34
N LEU A 102 11.75 -4.71 -22.97
CA LEU A 102 11.44 -5.78 -23.92
C LEU A 102 10.28 -5.43 -24.85
N ALA A 103 9.31 -4.64 -24.38
CA ALA A 103 8.19 -4.14 -25.17
C ALA A 103 8.56 -2.98 -26.13
N GLY A 104 9.82 -2.52 -26.13
CA GLY A 104 10.31 -1.47 -27.02
C GLY A 104 10.03 -0.05 -26.54
N VAL A 105 9.81 0.15 -25.22
CA VAL A 105 9.72 1.51 -24.66
C VAL A 105 11.07 2.22 -24.84
N PRO A 106 11.10 3.52 -25.25
CA PRO A 106 12.32 4.27 -25.49
C PRO A 106 13.30 4.23 -24.32
N GLU A 107 14.60 4.11 -24.61
CA GLU A 107 15.66 3.98 -23.60
C GLU A 107 15.70 5.18 -22.62
N SER A 108 15.37 6.39 -23.10
CA SER A 108 15.27 7.57 -22.22
C SER A 108 14.22 7.42 -21.13
N VAL A 109 13.09 6.78 -21.44
CA VAL A 109 12.02 6.49 -20.46
C VAL A 109 12.46 5.40 -19.51
N ILE A 110 13.10 4.34 -20.02
CA ILE A 110 13.60 3.23 -19.21
C ILE A 110 14.66 3.73 -18.21
N SER A 111 15.62 4.53 -18.67
CA SER A 111 16.66 5.11 -17.79
C SER A 111 16.05 5.97 -16.69
N ARG A 112 15.10 6.86 -17.04
CA ARG A 112 14.44 7.70 -16.02
C ARG A 112 13.60 6.87 -15.04
N ALA A 113 12.92 5.83 -15.52
CA ALA A 113 12.16 4.93 -14.64
C ALA A 113 13.05 4.20 -13.61
N LYS A 114 14.27 3.78 -14.02
CA LYS A 114 15.25 3.18 -13.09
C LYS A 114 15.67 4.17 -11.99
N GLU A 115 16.02 5.41 -12.37
CA GLU A 115 16.34 6.46 -11.39
C GLU A 115 15.20 6.69 -10.39
N LEU A 116 13.96 6.82 -10.90
CA LEU A 116 12.79 7.04 -10.06
C LEU A 116 12.52 5.89 -9.08
N VAL A 117 12.72 4.64 -9.49
CA VAL A 117 12.57 3.49 -8.57
C VAL A 117 13.59 3.55 -7.45
N GLU A 118 14.83 3.93 -7.73
CA GLU A 118 15.86 4.10 -6.69
C GLU A 118 15.51 5.24 -5.73
N GLU A 119 15.08 6.40 -6.25
CA GLU A 119 14.64 7.55 -5.45
C GLU A 119 13.45 7.18 -4.53
N LEU A 120 12.42 6.53 -5.09
CA LEU A 120 11.23 6.11 -4.33
C LEU A 120 11.56 5.04 -3.27
N SER A 121 12.42 4.08 -3.59
CA SER A 121 12.86 3.05 -2.65
C SER A 121 13.64 3.65 -1.49
N GLN A 122 14.50 4.64 -1.74
CA GLN A 122 15.25 5.33 -0.69
C GLN A 122 14.35 6.18 0.20
N ALA A 123 13.34 6.85 -0.37
CA ALA A 123 12.35 7.63 0.38
C ALA A 123 11.57 6.72 1.35
N ASP A 124 11.14 5.55 0.89
CA ASP A 124 10.42 4.58 1.73
C ASP A 124 11.30 4.04 2.88
N ILE A 125 12.58 3.77 2.63
CA ILE A 125 13.54 3.39 3.67
C ILE A 125 13.74 4.52 4.69
N SER A 126 13.80 5.78 4.25
CA SER A 126 14.00 6.93 5.15
C SER A 126 12.82 7.15 6.09
N VAL A 127 11.59 6.94 5.60
CA VAL A 127 10.35 7.02 6.40
C VAL A 127 10.31 5.88 7.43
N LYS A 128 10.60 4.65 7.03
CA LYS A 128 10.68 3.50 7.96
C LYS A 128 11.78 3.66 9.01
N ALA A 129 12.96 4.16 8.61
CA ALA A 129 14.06 4.43 9.54
C ALA A 129 13.72 5.51 10.57
N LYS A 130 13.01 6.58 10.18
CA LYS A 130 12.50 7.61 11.10
C LYS A 130 11.49 7.03 12.08
N ALA A 131 10.53 6.26 11.62
CA ALA A 131 9.52 5.62 12.47
C ALA A 131 10.16 4.71 13.54
N ILE A 132 11.14 3.87 13.15
CA ILE A 132 11.88 3.00 14.07
C ILE A 132 12.71 3.82 15.08
N ALA A 133 13.33 4.93 14.65
CA ALA A 133 14.12 5.79 15.53
C ALA A 133 13.24 6.51 16.57
N GLU A 134 12.06 6.98 16.17
CA GLU A 134 11.06 7.61 17.04
C GLU A 134 10.47 6.62 18.05
N GLU A 135 10.15 5.41 17.63
CA GLU A 135 9.69 4.31 18.52
C GLU A 135 10.76 3.92 19.56
N SER A 136 12.02 3.91 19.15
CA SER A 136 13.14 3.61 20.06
C SER A 136 13.35 4.69 21.11
N GLN A 137 13.16 5.96 20.77
CA GLN A 137 13.20 7.08 21.70
C GLN A 137 12.00 7.13 22.65
N ALA A 138 10.80 6.74 22.18
CA ALA A 138 9.61 6.66 23.00
C ALA A 138 9.72 5.52 24.06
N LYS A 139 10.27 4.37 23.68
CA LYS A 139 10.52 3.24 24.61
C LYS A 139 11.58 3.53 25.67
N ALA A 140 12.54 4.42 25.39
CA ALA A 140 13.56 4.85 26.37
C ALA A 140 13.02 5.79 27.48
N LYS A 141 11.86 6.43 27.26
CA LYS A 141 11.23 7.37 28.22
C LYS A 141 10.08 6.78 29.04
N GLN A 142 9.69 5.52 28.83
CA GLN A 142 8.62 4.87 29.58
C GLN A 142 9.09 3.59 30.27
N LYS A 143 9.71 3.74 31.45
CA LYS A 143 9.62 2.72 32.51
C LYS A 143 8.44 3.08 33.40
N THR A 144 7.54 2.08 33.60
CA THR A 144 6.44 1.95 34.55
C THR A 144 5.07 2.53 34.16
N LYS A 145 4.16 1.66 33.66
CA LYS A 145 2.87 1.28 34.27
C LYS A 145 2.08 0.32 33.34
N PRO A 146 1.32 -0.67 33.83
CA PRO A 146 0.62 -1.63 32.98
C PRO A 146 -0.54 -0.95 32.25
N LYS A 147 -0.62 -1.14 30.93
CA LYS A 147 -1.73 -0.62 30.11
C LYS A 147 -2.82 -1.69 30.01
N THR A 148 -4.02 -1.29 30.38
CA THR A 148 -5.29 -1.94 30.05
C THR A 148 -5.51 -1.85 28.54
N TYR A 149 -5.96 -2.97 27.96
CA TYR A 149 -6.38 -3.06 26.55
C TYR A 149 -7.71 -2.32 26.41
N ASP A 150 -7.71 -1.17 25.76
CA ASP A 150 -8.80 -0.55 24.99
C ASP A 150 -8.34 0.81 24.49
N GLU A 151 -7.76 0.82 23.31
CA GLU A 151 -7.74 1.94 22.38
C GLU A 151 -7.00 1.47 21.13
N VAL A 152 -7.77 1.25 20.06
CA VAL A 152 -7.23 0.99 18.72
C VAL A 152 -6.70 2.31 18.20
N ASP A 153 -5.38 2.48 18.29
CA ASP A 153 -4.67 3.61 17.73
C ASP A 153 -4.65 3.46 16.19
N LEU A 154 -5.64 4.07 15.56
CA LEU A 154 -5.72 4.24 14.10
C LEU A 154 -4.77 5.37 13.66
N GLU A 155 -3.49 5.27 13.94
CA GLU A 155 -2.48 6.04 13.20
C GLU A 155 -2.21 5.35 11.86
N GLN A 156 -3.12 5.59 10.94
CA GLN A 156 -2.96 5.29 9.53
C GLN A 156 -1.78 6.10 9.01
N ILE A 157 -0.65 5.44 8.71
CA ILE A 157 0.51 6.07 8.07
C ILE A 157 0.07 6.47 6.66
N SER A 158 -0.37 7.71 6.52
CA SER A 158 -0.70 8.30 5.23
C SER A 158 0.58 8.61 4.47
N LEU A 159 0.72 8.10 3.27
CA LEU A 159 1.78 8.46 2.32
C LEU A 159 1.73 9.96 1.92
N PHE A 160 0.71 10.69 2.41
CA PHE A 160 0.47 12.12 2.19
C PHE A 160 0.66 12.97 3.45
N ASP A 161 1.55 12.58 4.36
CA ASP A 161 1.85 13.36 5.58
C ASP A 161 2.65 14.66 5.29
N THR A 162 2.56 15.16 4.06
CA THR A 162 3.00 16.53 3.71
C THR A 162 2.01 17.60 4.16
N VAL A 163 0.86 17.20 4.73
CA VAL A 163 -0.19 18.15 5.16
C VAL A 163 0.04 18.68 6.58
N LYS A 164 0.92 18.07 7.38
CA LYS A 164 1.16 18.51 8.78
C LYS A 164 1.86 19.88 8.89
N ASP A 165 2.53 20.33 7.84
CA ASP A 165 3.16 21.67 7.77
C ASP A 165 2.43 22.65 6.85
N ASP A 166 1.19 22.34 6.44
CA ASP A 166 0.38 23.23 5.64
C ASP A 166 -0.07 24.43 6.48
N ASP A 167 0.39 25.62 6.12
CA ASP A 167 0.01 26.88 6.74
C ASP A 167 -1.52 27.12 6.67
N VAL A 168 -2.21 26.58 5.66
CA VAL A 168 -3.67 26.66 5.53
C VAL A 168 -4.36 25.77 6.57
N VAL A 169 -3.82 24.59 6.84
CA VAL A 169 -4.37 23.68 7.87
C VAL A 169 -4.15 24.26 9.27
N LYS A 170 -2.96 24.79 9.55
CA LYS A 170 -2.66 25.46 10.82
C LYS A 170 -3.59 26.65 11.04
N GLU A 171 -3.75 27.50 10.02
CA GLU A 171 -4.63 28.66 10.08
C GLU A 171 -6.11 28.26 10.27
N LEU A 172 -6.55 27.16 9.67
CA LEU A 172 -7.91 26.63 9.86
C LEU A 172 -8.14 26.07 11.27
N GLN A 173 -7.12 25.44 11.87
CA GLN A 173 -7.19 24.92 13.25
C GLN A 173 -7.20 26.01 14.31
N GLU A 174 -6.55 27.14 14.05
CA GLU A 174 -6.48 28.27 14.96
C GLU A 174 -7.70 29.21 14.87
N LEU A 175 -8.63 28.97 13.93
CA LEU A 175 -9.82 29.79 13.76
C LEU A 175 -10.82 29.61 14.91
N ASP A 176 -11.12 30.70 15.63
CA ASP A 176 -12.20 30.73 16.60
C ASP A 176 -13.55 31.03 15.91
N ILE A 177 -14.15 29.97 15.33
CA ILE A 177 -15.39 30.07 14.58
C ILE A 177 -16.56 30.59 15.46
N SER A 178 -16.50 30.37 16.77
CA SER A 178 -17.59 30.74 17.71
C SER A 178 -17.73 32.24 17.88
N ASN A 179 -16.63 32.99 17.65
CA ASN A 179 -16.56 34.45 17.80
C ASN A 179 -16.53 35.21 16.47
N MET A 180 -16.76 34.50 15.33
CA MET A 180 -16.76 35.13 14.01
C MET A 180 -18.18 35.51 13.55
N THR A 181 -18.28 36.67 12.89
CA THR A 181 -19.52 36.98 12.17
C THR A 181 -19.63 36.14 10.90
N PRO A 182 -20.86 35.90 10.36
CA PRO A 182 -21.03 35.15 9.10
C PRO A 182 -20.22 35.75 7.93
N MET A 183 -20.05 37.08 7.90
CA MET A 183 -19.27 37.74 6.87
C MET A 183 -17.75 37.49 7.03
N ASP A 184 -17.25 37.49 8.28
CA ASP A 184 -15.83 37.19 8.55
C ASP A 184 -15.52 35.73 8.21
N ALA A 185 -16.43 34.80 8.53
CA ALA A 185 -16.30 33.40 8.17
C ALA A 185 -16.22 33.21 6.64
N MET A 186 -17.10 33.85 5.88
CA MET A 186 -17.07 33.82 4.42
C MET A 186 -15.77 34.40 3.83
N ASN A 187 -15.32 35.54 4.34
CA ASN A 187 -14.08 36.17 3.91
C ASN A 187 -12.86 35.29 4.20
N THR A 188 -12.84 34.67 5.37
CA THR A 188 -11.76 33.75 5.75
C THR A 188 -11.73 32.50 4.88
N LEU A 189 -12.89 31.88 4.61
CA LEU A 189 -12.98 30.74 3.70
C LEU A 189 -12.50 31.11 2.29
N TYR A 190 -12.92 32.26 1.77
CA TYR A 190 -12.48 32.73 0.45
C TYR A 190 -10.97 32.95 0.39
N ARG A 191 -10.37 33.52 1.45
CA ARG A 191 -8.94 33.72 1.57
C ARG A 191 -8.15 32.41 1.61
N LEU A 192 -8.62 31.43 2.42
CA LEU A 192 -8.00 30.10 2.50
C LEU A 192 -8.11 29.34 1.17
N GLN A 193 -9.25 29.45 0.50
CA GLN A 193 -9.44 28.84 -0.84
C GLN A 193 -8.50 29.46 -1.87
N ASN A 194 -8.29 30.77 -1.86
CA ASN A 194 -7.34 31.41 -2.77
C ASN A 194 -5.89 31.04 -2.46
N LYS A 195 -5.52 30.87 -1.19
CA LYS A 195 -4.19 30.34 -0.80
C LYS A 195 -3.97 28.95 -1.40
N LEU A 196 -4.97 28.06 -1.37
CA LEU A 196 -4.88 26.72 -1.97
C LEU A 196 -4.77 26.77 -3.48
N LYS A 197 -5.57 27.62 -4.16
CA LYS A 197 -5.56 27.74 -5.63
C LYS A 197 -4.27 28.31 -6.20
N ASN A 198 -3.55 29.13 -5.47
CA ASN A 198 -2.32 29.78 -5.94
C ASN A 198 -1.06 28.95 -5.62
N ARG A 199 -1.20 27.71 -5.14
CA ARG A 199 -0.08 26.79 -4.85
C ARG A 199 0.25 25.84 -6.01
N TRP A 200 -0.59 25.85 -7.07
CA TRP A 200 -0.43 24.98 -8.26
C TRP A 200 -0.35 25.78 -9.55
#